data_ad74086a50e8a1e24ca65b9b3716a0b6
#
_entry.id   ad74086a50e8a1e24ca65b9b3716a0b6
#
_cell.length_a   1.000
_cell.length_b   1.000
_cell.length_c   1.000
_cell.angle_alpha   90.00
_cell.angle_beta   90.00
_cell.angle_gamma   90.00
#
_symmetry.space_group_name_H-M   'P 1'
#
loop_
_entity.id
_entity.type
_entity.pdbx_description
1 polymer ?
#
loop_
_entity_poly.entity_id
_entity_poly.type
_entity_poly.pdbx_seq_one_letter_code
_entity_poly.pdbx_strand_id
1 'polypeptide(L)'
;WIMGTFDQVHGLAGWQWLFLLEAIPSVLLGLLTFKMLPNHFSQAKWLSDEEKAIIDKNLKKDLDGNSDAKGKSSFKDGFFNLNILKLGAINFSMLLCTYSMGFWLPTFVKSTGVSNLLHIGLLVAIPSIIGLVAMLLIGRSSDKYRERRWHLVLPFVFGSIALFLTQMFSTDIVMTLVLFSIAAIATTGTIPVFFSLPATFLSGTAAATGFALACSIANLAGLVSNTLVGYAIQLTGKPEGALMVFAVCWVFSCLILLSLPK
;
A
#
# COMPACT_ATOMS: atom_id res chain seq x y z
N TRP A 1 23.33 -5.30 -5.98
CA TRP A 1 24.21 -6.37 -6.43
C TRP A 1 24.12 -6.55 -7.95
N ILE A 2 22.94 -6.78 -8.54
CA ILE A 2 22.77 -6.98 -9.99
C ILE A 2 23.40 -5.83 -10.78
N MET A 3 23.06 -4.60 -10.45
CA MET A 3 23.60 -3.42 -11.15
C MET A 3 25.13 -3.31 -11.12
N GLY A 4 25.75 -3.70 -10.00
CA GLY A 4 27.21 -3.66 -9.89
C GLY A 4 27.93 -4.84 -10.58
N THR A 5 27.30 -6.02 -10.54
CA THR A 5 27.92 -7.25 -11.08
C THR A 5 27.77 -7.38 -12.60
N PHE A 6 26.62 -6.93 -13.14
CA PHE A 6 26.29 -7.07 -14.56
C PHE A 6 26.50 -5.77 -15.37
N ASP A 7 27.10 -4.72 -14.78
CA ASP A 7 27.35 -3.50 -15.52
C ASP A 7 28.28 -3.74 -16.72
N GLN A 8 27.90 -3.23 -17.89
CA GLN A 8 28.59 -3.40 -19.18
C GLN A 8 28.67 -4.85 -19.71
N VAL A 9 28.04 -5.83 -19.06
CA VAL A 9 27.99 -7.21 -19.58
C VAL A 9 27.10 -7.22 -20.85
N HIS A 10 27.62 -7.76 -21.94
CA HIS A 10 27.02 -7.73 -23.28
C HIS A 10 26.63 -6.33 -23.78
N GLY A 11 27.32 -5.28 -23.31
CA GLY A 11 27.06 -3.89 -23.72
C GLY A 11 25.82 -3.27 -23.08
N LEU A 12 25.21 -3.95 -22.10
CA LEU A 12 24.06 -3.44 -21.35
C LEU A 12 24.51 -2.82 -20.04
N ALA A 13 23.93 -1.68 -19.68
CA ALA A 13 24.14 -1.05 -18.39
C ALA A 13 23.49 -1.89 -17.26
N GLY A 14 24.06 -1.85 -16.04
CA GLY A 14 23.60 -2.64 -14.91
C GLY A 14 22.11 -2.50 -14.58
N TRP A 15 21.52 -1.30 -14.77
CA TRP A 15 20.08 -1.10 -14.58
C TRP A 15 19.21 -1.82 -15.62
N GLN A 16 19.71 -2.01 -16.83
CA GLN A 16 18.99 -2.77 -17.87
C GLN A 16 18.92 -4.25 -17.51
N TRP A 17 20.01 -4.79 -16.98
CA TRP A 17 20.06 -6.15 -16.44
C TRP A 17 19.10 -6.34 -15.27
N LEU A 18 18.98 -5.35 -14.37
CA LEU A 18 18.04 -5.40 -13.27
C LEU A 18 16.62 -5.62 -13.78
N PHE A 19 16.15 -4.78 -14.70
CA PHE A 19 14.80 -4.91 -15.28
C PHE A 19 14.59 -6.22 -16.03
N LEU A 20 15.57 -6.66 -16.81
CA LEU A 20 15.48 -7.92 -17.54
C LEU A 20 15.33 -9.12 -16.59
N LEU A 21 16.17 -9.20 -15.56
CA LEU A 21 16.13 -10.30 -14.61
C LEU A 21 14.87 -10.31 -13.74
N GLU A 22 14.37 -9.14 -13.34
CA GLU A 22 13.12 -9.03 -12.59
C GLU A 22 11.87 -9.31 -13.43
N ALA A 23 11.92 -9.07 -14.74
CA ALA A 23 10.81 -9.37 -15.65
C ALA A 23 10.64 -10.88 -15.89
N ILE A 24 11.72 -11.67 -15.90
CA ILE A 24 11.67 -13.12 -16.21
C ILE A 24 10.70 -13.88 -15.30
N PRO A 25 10.77 -13.81 -13.95
CA PRO A 25 9.83 -14.50 -13.08
C PRO A 25 8.38 -14.07 -13.34
N SER A 26 8.13 -12.79 -13.59
CA SER A 26 6.79 -12.26 -13.84
C SER A 26 6.20 -12.81 -15.13
N VAL A 27 6.99 -12.87 -16.20
CA VAL A 27 6.57 -13.46 -17.49
C VAL A 27 6.31 -14.95 -17.35
N LEU A 28 7.19 -15.69 -16.66
CA LEU A 28 7.01 -17.13 -16.42
C LEU A 28 5.75 -17.42 -15.61
N LEU A 29 5.50 -16.66 -14.53
CA LEU A 29 4.29 -16.78 -13.73
C LEU A 29 3.04 -16.41 -14.54
N GLY A 30 3.11 -15.40 -15.39
CA GLY A 30 2.04 -15.05 -16.31
C GLY A 30 1.67 -16.21 -17.25
N LEU A 31 2.67 -16.84 -17.87
CA LEU A 31 2.46 -18.00 -18.71
C LEU A 31 1.90 -19.21 -17.94
N LEU A 32 2.40 -19.46 -16.72
CA LEU A 32 1.89 -20.50 -15.86
C LEU A 32 0.43 -20.28 -15.45
N THR A 33 0.03 -19.03 -15.24
CA THR A 33 -1.35 -18.68 -14.87
C THR A 33 -2.35 -19.16 -15.93
N PHE A 34 -2.08 -18.98 -17.21
CA PHE A 34 -2.96 -19.47 -18.28
C PHE A 34 -3.15 -20.99 -18.27
N LYS A 35 -2.18 -21.73 -17.76
CA LYS A 35 -2.22 -23.21 -17.72
C LYS A 35 -2.78 -23.74 -16.40
N MET A 36 -2.54 -23.05 -15.29
CA MET A 36 -2.80 -23.57 -13.94
C MET A 36 -4.04 -22.97 -13.29
N LEU A 37 -4.44 -21.75 -13.67
CA LEU A 37 -5.55 -21.06 -13.02
C LEU A 37 -6.87 -21.35 -13.75
N PRO A 38 -7.83 -22.06 -13.13
CA PRO A 38 -9.13 -22.29 -13.74
C PRO A 38 -9.97 -21.01 -13.72
N ASN A 39 -10.78 -20.80 -14.75
CA ASN A 39 -11.67 -19.63 -14.84
C ASN A 39 -12.82 -19.66 -13.83
N HIS A 40 -13.16 -20.82 -13.29
CA HIS A 40 -14.22 -20.99 -12.31
C HIS A 40 -13.84 -22.06 -11.27
N PHE A 41 -14.26 -21.87 -10.03
CA PHE A 41 -13.92 -22.80 -8.94
C PHE A 41 -14.40 -24.23 -9.18
N SER A 42 -15.48 -24.44 -9.96
CA SER A 42 -15.96 -25.76 -10.33
C SER A 42 -14.97 -26.58 -11.15
N GLN A 43 -14.07 -25.90 -11.89
CA GLN A 43 -13.01 -26.51 -12.72
C GLN A 43 -11.73 -26.77 -11.91
N ALA A 44 -11.64 -26.29 -10.68
CA ALA A 44 -10.47 -26.44 -9.84
C ALA A 44 -10.31 -27.91 -9.42
N LYS A 45 -9.24 -28.56 -9.90
CA LYS A 45 -8.94 -29.98 -9.63
C LYS A 45 -8.43 -30.21 -8.21
N TRP A 46 -8.01 -29.17 -7.53
CA TRP A 46 -7.49 -29.20 -6.16
C TRP A 46 -8.58 -29.03 -5.08
N LEU A 47 -9.84 -28.74 -5.49
CA LEU A 47 -10.99 -28.68 -4.60
C LEU A 47 -11.78 -29.98 -4.68
N SER A 48 -12.18 -30.51 -3.52
CA SER A 48 -13.12 -31.62 -3.43
C SER A 48 -14.54 -31.18 -3.84
N ASP A 49 -15.42 -32.10 -4.16
CA ASP A 49 -16.79 -31.76 -4.53
C ASP A 49 -17.59 -31.19 -3.35
N GLU A 50 -17.26 -31.60 -2.13
CA GLU A 50 -17.84 -31.02 -0.90
C GLU A 50 -17.43 -29.55 -0.72
N GLU A 51 -16.15 -29.22 -0.92
CA GLU A 51 -15.64 -27.85 -0.85
C GLU A 51 -16.26 -26.97 -1.93
N LYS A 52 -16.42 -27.48 -3.16
CA LYS A 52 -17.10 -26.78 -4.25
C LYS A 52 -18.58 -26.47 -3.89
N ALA A 53 -19.28 -27.43 -3.27
CA ALA A 53 -20.66 -27.24 -2.82
C ALA A 53 -20.76 -26.16 -1.72
N ILE A 54 -19.81 -26.13 -0.79
CA ILE A 54 -19.75 -25.10 0.27
C ILE A 54 -19.52 -23.72 -0.35
N ILE A 55 -18.59 -23.61 -1.30
CA ILE A 55 -18.30 -22.36 -2.00
C ILE A 55 -19.52 -21.87 -2.77
N ASP A 56 -20.20 -22.74 -3.53
CA ASP A 56 -21.40 -22.42 -4.30
C ASP A 56 -22.53 -21.94 -3.40
N LYS A 57 -22.76 -22.63 -2.27
CA LYS A 57 -23.76 -22.24 -1.27
C LYS A 57 -23.48 -20.86 -0.66
N ASN A 58 -22.24 -20.59 -0.28
CA ASN A 58 -21.85 -19.31 0.30
C ASN A 58 -21.97 -18.18 -0.74
N LEU A 59 -21.55 -18.42 -1.97
CA LEU A 59 -21.65 -17.45 -3.06
C LEU A 59 -23.13 -17.11 -3.38
N LYS A 60 -24.02 -18.11 -3.41
CA LYS A 60 -25.45 -17.89 -3.57
C LYS A 60 -26.03 -17.09 -2.42
N LYS A 61 -25.67 -17.41 -1.18
CA LYS A 61 -26.10 -16.67 0.00
C LYS A 61 -25.67 -15.20 -0.04
N ASP A 62 -24.43 -14.93 -0.46
CA ASP A 62 -23.93 -13.56 -0.62
C ASP A 62 -24.63 -12.83 -1.76
N LEU A 63 -24.95 -13.50 -2.85
CA LEU A 63 -25.72 -12.95 -3.96
C LEU A 63 -27.17 -12.65 -3.57
N ASP A 64 -27.81 -13.52 -2.80
CA ASP A 64 -29.18 -13.36 -2.33
C ASP A 64 -29.27 -12.30 -1.21
N GLY A 65 -28.30 -12.27 -0.28
CA GLY A 65 -28.22 -11.24 0.76
C GLY A 65 -27.94 -9.83 0.19
N ASN A 66 -27.33 -9.75 -0.98
CA ASN A 66 -27.12 -8.51 -1.72
C ASN A 66 -28.23 -8.21 -2.75
N SER A 67 -29.27 -9.04 -2.84
CA SER A 67 -30.37 -8.84 -3.81
C SER A 67 -31.20 -7.59 -3.50
N ASP A 68 -31.33 -7.20 -2.25
CA ASP A 68 -31.92 -5.92 -1.86
C ASP A 68 -31.06 -4.70 -2.23
N ALA A 69 -29.75 -4.89 -2.36
CA ALA A 69 -28.83 -3.88 -2.88
C ALA A 69 -28.77 -3.86 -4.43
N LYS A 70 -29.38 -4.81 -5.13
CA LYS A 70 -29.54 -4.81 -6.61
C LYS A 70 -30.52 -3.76 -7.13
N GLY A 71 -31.19 -2.99 -6.25
CA GLY A 71 -31.97 -1.83 -6.62
C GLY A 71 -31.06 -0.72 -7.17
N LYS A 72 -30.80 -0.74 -8.49
CA LYS A 72 -30.32 0.42 -9.29
C LYS A 72 -29.09 1.16 -8.74
N SER A 73 -28.03 0.48 -8.27
CA SER A 73 -26.76 1.17 -8.02
C SER A 73 -26.17 1.63 -9.36
N SER A 74 -26.37 2.91 -9.66
CA SER A 74 -25.84 3.53 -10.88
C SER A 74 -24.34 3.75 -10.75
N PHE A 75 -23.65 3.78 -11.88
CA PHE A 75 -22.27 4.25 -11.98
C PHE A 75 -22.06 5.61 -11.25
N LYS A 76 -23.05 6.51 -11.33
CA LYS A 76 -23.05 7.81 -10.66
C LYS A 76 -23.07 7.70 -9.14
N ASP A 77 -23.72 6.71 -8.57
CA ASP A 77 -23.81 6.53 -7.11
C ASP A 77 -22.45 6.16 -6.49
N GLY A 78 -21.64 5.40 -7.23
CA GLY A 78 -20.25 5.14 -6.84
C GLY A 78 -19.36 6.36 -6.96
N PHE A 79 -19.61 7.22 -7.97
CA PHE A 79 -18.75 8.37 -8.25
C PHE A 79 -18.95 9.53 -7.29
N PHE A 80 -20.21 9.80 -6.87
CA PHE A 80 -20.54 10.92 -5.99
C PHE A 80 -20.76 10.53 -4.52
N ASN A 81 -20.36 9.32 -4.13
CA ASN A 81 -20.49 8.87 -2.75
C ASN A 81 -19.41 9.53 -1.87
N LEU A 82 -19.85 10.30 -0.87
CA LEU A 82 -18.94 11.00 0.04
C LEU A 82 -17.99 10.03 0.78
N ASN A 83 -18.45 8.82 1.14
CA ASN A 83 -17.60 7.84 1.80
C ASN A 83 -16.49 7.33 0.88
N ILE A 84 -16.76 7.23 -0.43
CA ILE A 84 -15.74 6.88 -1.43
C ILE A 84 -14.70 7.99 -1.57
N LEU A 85 -15.12 9.25 -1.59
CA LEU A 85 -14.18 10.38 -1.61
C LEU A 85 -13.32 10.41 -0.34
N LYS A 86 -13.90 10.12 0.82
CA LYS A 86 -13.17 9.96 2.08
C LYS A 86 -12.15 8.82 2.00
N LEU A 87 -12.53 7.66 1.46
CA LEU A 87 -11.61 6.54 1.24
C LEU A 87 -10.50 6.91 0.24
N GLY A 88 -10.83 7.64 -0.82
CA GLY A 88 -9.84 8.18 -1.77
C GLY A 88 -8.82 9.09 -1.09
N ALA A 89 -9.26 9.99 -0.21
CA ALA A 89 -8.38 10.88 0.55
C ALA A 89 -7.47 10.12 1.54
N ILE A 90 -8.00 9.09 2.21
CA ILE A 90 -7.21 8.22 3.10
C ILE A 90 -6.15 7.47 2.28
N ASN A 91 -6.56 6.84 1.18
CA ASN A 91 -5.65 6.11 0.30
C ASN A 91 -4.58 7.01 -0.32
N PHE A 92 -4.96 8.24 -0.69
CA PHE A 92 -4.02 9.26 -1.17
C PHE A 92 -2.91 9.53 -0.14
N SER A 93 -3.27 9.71 1.13
CA SER A 93 -2.28 9.94 2.19
C SER A 93 -1.38 8.72 2.46
N MET A 94 -1.94 7.50 2.34
CA MET A 94 -1.15 6.26 2.42
C MET A 94 -0.13 6.19 1.29
N LEU A 95 -0.57 6.37 0.05
CA LEU A 95 0.30 6.32 -1.14
C LEU A 95 1.31 7.47 -1.17
N LEU A 96 0.95 8.65 -0.65
CA LEU A 96 1.86 9.78 -0.54
C LEU A 96 3.15 9.39 0.21
N CYS A 97 3.00 8.75 1.36
CA CYS A 97 4.13 8.27 2.14
C CYS A 97 4.80 7.04 1.51
N THR A 98 4.02 6.10 0.96
CA THR A 98 4.54 4.90 0.30
C THR A 98 5.47 5.26 -0.85
N TYR A 99 5.04 6.16 -1.75
CA TYR A 99 5.87 6.62 -2.87
C TYR A 99 7.09 7.40 -2.39
N SER A 100 6.94 8.26 -1.36
CA SER A 100 8.08 8.96 -0.79
C SER A 100 9.10 8.01 -0.19
N MET A 101 8.68 7.02 0.59
CA MET A 101 9.59 6.02 1.13
C MET A 101 10.26 5.20 0.03
N GLY A 102 9.53 4.77 -0.99
CA GLY A 102 10.09 3.99 -2.10
C GLY A 102 11.21 4.71 -2.86
N PHE A 103 11.04 6.00 -3.11
CA PHE A 103 12.02 6.78 -3.88
C PHE A 103 13.12 7.41 -3.02
N TRP A 104 12.78 7.92 -1.83
CA TRP A 104 13.66 8.78 -1.06
C TRP A 104 14.32 8.11 0.15
N LEU A 105 13.82 6.96 0.61
CA LEU A 105 14.43 6.25 1.74
C LEU A 105 15.93 5.95 1.54
N PRO A 106 16.41 5.52 0.34
CA PRO A 106 17.84 5.39 0.10
C PRO A 106 18.61 6.70 0.31
N THR A 107 18.01 7.84 -0.06
CA THR A 107 18.62 9.18 0.12
C THR A 107 18.65 9.55 1.62
N PHE A 108 17.60 9.24 2.38
CA PHE A 108 17.62 9.43 3.84
C PHE A 108 18.68 8.57 4.52
N VAL A 109 18.85 7.30 4.12
CA VAL A 109 19.92 6.44 4.63
C VAL A 109 21.29 6.98 4.25
N LYS A 110 21.46 7.48 3.02
CA LYS A 110 22.70 8.08 2.57
C LYS A 110 23.06 9.35 3.35
N SER A 111 22.09 10.17 3.73
CA SER A 111 22.33 11.40 4.51
C SER A 111 22.87 11.15 5.92
N THR A 112 22.71 9.94 6.47
CA THR A 112 23.30 9.52 7.75
C THR A 112 24.80 9.14 7.64
N GLY A 113 25.42 9.29 6.46
CA GLY A 113 26.86 9.02 6.23
C GLY A 113 27.16 7.64 5.63
N VAL A 114 26.14 6.81 5.35
CA VAL A 114 26.36 5.51 4.67
C VAL A 114 26.57 5.74 3.17
N SER A 115 27.75 5.39 2.65
CA SER A 115 28.13 5.61 1.24
C SER A 115 28.08 4.34 0.38
N ASN A 116 28.21 3.15 1.00
CA ASN A 116 28.21 1.89 0.26
C ASN A 116 26.80 1.53 -0.22
N LEU A 117 26.61 1.38 -1.53
CA LEU A 117 25.33 1.12 -2.17
C LEU A 117 24.67 -0.19 -1.70
N LEU A 118 25.46 -1.24 -1.47
CA LEU A 118 24.96 -2.52 -0.96
C LEU A 118 24.43 -2.36 0.48
N HIS A 119 25.16 -1.65 1.33
CA HIS A 119 24.72 -1.38 2.71
C HIS A 119 23.45 -0.53 2.71
N ILE A 120 23.33 0.49 1.86
CA ILE A 120 22.10 1.28 1.72
C ILE A 120 20.93 0.36 1.35
N GLY A 121 21.11 -0.50 0.35
CA GLY A 121 20.07 -1.44 -0.07
C GLY A 121 19.61 -2.39 1.05
N LEU A 122 20.54 -2.96 1.82
CA LEU A 122 20.23 -3.83 2.96
C LEU A 122 19.50 -3.08 4.08
N LEU A 123 19.91 -1.86 4.38
CA LEU A 123 19.27 -1.02 5.41
C LEU A 123 17.85 -0.61 5.01
N VAL A 124 17.63 -0.26 3.74
CA VAL A 124 16.30 0.07 3.19
C VAL A 124 15.34 -1.13 3.21
N ALA A 125 15.87 -2.35 3.12
CA ALA A 125 15.05 -3.55 3.21
C ALA A 125 14.43 -3.75 4.61
N ILE A 126 15.04 -3.24 5.69
CA ILE A 126 14.56 -3.43 7.07
C ILE A 126 13.14 -2.88 7.26
N PRO A 127 12.83 -1.60 6.98
CA PRO A 127 11.46 -1.09 7.07
C PRO A 127 10.47 -1.86 6.23
N SER A 128 10.88 -2.30 5.03
CA SER A 128 10.02 -3.07 4.12
C SER A 128 9.64 -4.43 4.69
N ILE A 129 10.60 -5.15 5.28
CA ILE A 129 10.36 -6.45 5.93
C ILE A 129 9.44 -6.27 7.15
N ILE A 130 9.68 -5.24 7.97
CA ILE A 130 8.85 -4.93 9.14
C ILE A 130 7.41 -4.61 8.69
N GLY A 131 7.24 -3.82 7.64
CA GLY A 131 5.93 -3.52 7.04
C GLY A 131 5.21 -4.78 6.55
N LEU A 132 5.93 -5.71 5.90
CA LEU A 132 5.38 -6.99 5.45
C LEU A 132 4.91 -7.87 6.63
N VAL A 133 5.72 -8.00 7.68
CA VAL A 133 5.33 -8.74 8.89
C VAL A 133 4.11 -8.09 9.54
N ALA A 134 4.12 -6.77 9.67
CA ALA A 134 2.98 -6.01 10.22
C ALA A 134 1.70 -6.22 9.38
N MET A 135 1.79 -6.29 8.06
CA MET A 135 0.66 -6.55 7.17
C MET A 135 -0.04 -7.87 7.50
N LEU A 136 0.72 -8.94 7.76
CA LEU A 136 0.17 -10.24 8.13
C LEU A 136 -0.45 -10.20 9.54
N LEU A 137 0.20 -9.54 10.49
CA LEU A 137 -0.27 -9.47 11.88
C LEU A 137 -1.51 -8.58 12.02
N ILE A 138 -1.49 -7.39 11.42
CA ILE A 138 -2.60 -6.44 11.45
C ILE A 138 -3.81 -7.02 10.71
N GLY A 139 -3.62 -7.63 9.53
CA GLY A 139 -4.68 -8.28 8.79
C GLY A 139 -5.36 -9.38 9.60
N ARG A 140 -4.58 -10.32 10.16
CA ARG A 140 -5.11 -11.40 11.01
C ARG A 140 -5.81 -10.88 12.27
N SER A 141 -5.26 -9.84 12.90
CA SER A 141 -5.86 -9.22 14.10
C SER A 141 -7.18 -8.56 13.76
N SER A 142 -7.23 -7.76 12.68
CA SER A 142 -8.43 -7.08 12.22
C SER A 142 -9.56 -8.07 11.87
N ASP A 143 -9.24 -9.17 11.20
CA ASP A 143 -10.21 -10.20 10.86
C ASP A 143 -10.71 -10.97 12.10
N LYS A 144 -9.81 -11.30 13.04
CA LYS A 144 -10.15 -12.00 14.28
C LYS A 144 -11.10 -11.19 15.15
N TYR A 145 -10.85 -9.89 15.30
CA TYR A 145 -11.68 -9.01 16.14
C TYR A 145 -12.81 -8.33 15.37
N ARG A 146 -12.89 -8.55 14.05
CA ARG A 146 -13.84 -7.90 13.14
C ARG A 146 -13.86 -6.38 13.30
N GLU A 147 -12.70 -5.81 13.60
CA GLU A 147 -12.50 -4.39 13.86
C GLU A 147 -11.48 -3.86 12.86
N ARG A 148 -11.86 -2.87 12.06
CA ARG A 148 -11.04 -2.32 10.97
C ARG A 148 -10.58 -0.90 11.25
N ARG A 149 -11.41 -0.12 11.94
CA ARG A 149 -11.17 1.31 12.16
C ARG A 149 -9.89 1.56 12.98
N TRP A 150 -9.79 0.92 14.16
CA TRP A 150 -8.64 1.11 15.06
C TRP A 150 -7.36 0.48 14.53
N HIS A 151 -7.47 -0.59 13.71
CA HIS A 151 -6.33 -1.19 13.00
C HIS A 151 -5.76 -0.31 11.89
N LEU A 152 -6.46 0.78 11.52
CA LEU A 152 -5.96 1.83 10.63
C LEU A 152 -5.54 3.07 11.43
N VAL A 153 -6.38 3.53 12.37
CA VAL A 153 -6.14 4.77 13.13
C VAL A 153 -4.85 4.69 13.96
N LEU A 154 -4.66 3.60 14.73
CA LEU A 154 -3.47 3.48 15.58
C LEU A 154 -2.16 3.49 14.78
N PRO A 155 -1.97 2.68 13.72
CA PRO A 155 -0.77 2.77 12.91
C PRO A 155 -0.55 4.16 12.31
N PHE A 156 -1.60 4.86 11.85
CA PHE A 156 -1.46 6.20 11.28
C PHE A 156 -1.04 7.24 12.34
N VAL A 157 -1.56 7.16 13.56
CA VAL A 157 -1.13 8.02 14.67
C VAL A 157 0.34 7.80 14.99
N PHE A 158 0.76 6.55 15.20
CA PHE A 158 2.16 6.24 15.48
C PHE A 158 3.07 6.56 14.30
N GLY A 159 2.63 6.30 13.08
CA GLY A 159 3.35 6.66 11.85
C GLY A 159 3.52 8.17 11.71
N SER A 160 2.47 8.95 12.00
CA SER A 160 2.52 10.42 11.99
C SER A 160 3.55 10.94 13.00
N ILE A 161 3.54 10.42 14.23
CA ILE A 161 4.52 10.77 15.26
C ILE A 161 5.94 10.39 14.80
N ALA A 162 6.12 9.21 14.22
CA ALA A 162 7.41 8.75 13.72
C ALA A 162 7.95 9.67 12.62
N LEU A 163 7.13 10.03 11.62
CA LEU A 163 7.53 10.95 10.55
C LEU A 163 7.91 12.34 11.09
N PHE A 164 7.18 12.83 12.09
CA PHE A 164 7.51 14.10 12.74
C PHE A 164 8.87 14.03 13.45
N LEU A 165 9.11 12.95 14.21
CA LEU A 165 10.36 12.76 14.95
C LEU A 165 11.57 12.52 14.04
N THR A 166 11.39 12.05 12.81
CA THR A 166 12.51 11.82 11.88
C THR A 166 13.33 13.09 11.64
N GLN A 167 12.73 14.28 11.74
CA GLN A 167 13.46 15.55 11.62
C GLN A 167 14.48 15.79 12.73
N MET A 168 14.17 15.30 13.93
CA MET A 168 15.04 15.48 15.09
C MET A 168 16.22 14.50 15.10
N PHE A 169 16.08 13.36 14.42
CA PHE A 169 17.03 12.25 14.43
C PHE A 169 17.60 11.91 13.03
N SER A 170 17.54 12.86 12.09
CA SER A 170 17.93 12.63 10.69
C SER A 170 19.41 12.25 10.47
N THR A 171 20.27 12.46 11.46
CA THR A 171 21.70 12.07 11.41
C THR A 171 22.00 10.72 12.05
N ASP A 172 21.05 10.16 12.81
CA ASP A 172 21.20 8.86 13.47
C ASP A 172 20.56 7.76 12.62
N ILE A 173 21.38 6.86 12.11
CA ILE A 173 20.94 5.76 11.22
C ILE A 173 19.97 4.82 11.94
N VAL A 174 20.20 4.51 13.23
CA VAL A 174 19.34 3.57 13.98
C VAL A 174 17.96 4.18 14.20
N MET A 175 17.92 5.42 14.66
CA MET A 175 16.65 6.14 14.85
C MET A 175 15.92 6.35 13.53
N THR A 176 16.61 6.70 12.47
CA THR A 176 16.02 6.82 11.12
C THR A 176 15.36 5.52 10.70
N LEU A 177 16.03 4.38 10.81
CA LEU A 177 15.47 3.08 10.45
C LEU A 177 14.28 2.67 11.33
N VAL A 178 14.34 2.92 12.63
CA VAL A 178 13.22 2.65 13.55
C VAL A 178 12.00 3.49 13.18
N LEU A 179 12.17 4.78 12.97
CA LEU A 179 11.07 5.69 12.64
C LEU A 179 10.45 5.37 11.27
N PHE A 180 11.26 5.08 10.25
CA PHE A 180 10.78 4.61 8.96
C PHE A 180 10.13 3.22 9.02
N SER A 181 10.54 2.35 9.95
CA SER A 181 9.87 1.06 10.17
C SER A 181 8.47 1.25 10.75
N ILE A 182 8.29 2.19 11.68
CA ILE A 182 6.97 2.55 12.20
C ILE A 182 6.10 3.15 11.09
N ALA A 183 6.67 4.00 10.22
CA ALA A 183 5.97 4.51 9.05
C ALA A 183 5.60 3.40 8.05
N ALA A 184 6.46 2.39 7.86
CA ALA A 184 6.17 1.23 7.02
C ALA A 184 5.04 0.35 7.56
N ILE A 185 4.92 0.22 8.89
CA ILE A 185 3.76 -0.42 9.53
C ILE A 185 2.48 0.34 9.20
N ALA A 186 2.51 1.67 9.23
CA ALA A 186 1.35 2.49 8.91
C ALA A 186 0.97 2.45 7.42
N THR A 187 1.93 2.38 6.49
CA THR A 187 1.65 2.28 5.05
C THR A 187 1.35 0.84 4.64
N THR A 188 2.38 -0.02 4.63
CA THR A 188 2.30 -1.39 4.11
C THR A 188 1.46 -2.29 5.01
N GLY A 189 1.61 -2.15 6.35
CA GLY A 189 0.92 -2.99 7.32
C GLY A 189 -0.59 -2.85 7.29
N THR A 190 -1.11 -1.69 6.91
CA THR A 190 -2.55 -1.40 6.91
C THR A 190 -3.26 -1.70 5.59
N ILE A 191 -2.53 -2.04 4.53
CA ILE A 191 -3.08 -2.29 3.18
C ILE A 191 -4.27 -3.25 3.18
N PRO A 192 -4.20 -4.48 3.74
CA PRO A 192 -5.31 -5.42 3.64
C PRO A 192 -6.57 -4.93 4.35
N VAL A 193 -6.39 -4.27 5.49
CA VAL A 193 -7.50 -3.69 6.25
C VAL A 193 -8.17 -2.55 5.48
N PHE A 194 -7.37 -1.65 4.90
CA PHE A 194 -7.89 -0.56 4.09
C PHE A 194 -8.70 -1.06 2.89
N PHE A 195 -8.16 -1.99 2.11
CA PHE A 195 -8.82 -2.51 0.91
C PHE A 195 -10.07 -3.37 1.20
N SER A 196 -10.29 -3.74 2.44
CA SER A 196 -11.53 -4.40 2.86
C SER A 196 -12.67 -3.41 3.16
N LEU A 197 -12.41 -2.11 3.37
CA LEU A 197 -13.43 -1.10 3.71
C LEU A 197 -14.42 -0.79 2.58
N PRO A 198 -14.02 -0.61 1.30
CA PRO A 198 -14.95 -0.23 0.24
C PRO A 198 -16.13 -1.18 0.09
N ALA A 199 -15.91 -2.49 0.29
CA ALA A 199 -16.93 -3.52 0.22
C ALA A 199 -18.01 -3.40 1.32
N THR A 200 -17.75 -2.64 2.38
CA THR A 200 -18.72 -2.41 3.46
C THR A 200 -19.76 -1.32 3.14
N PHE A 201 -19.44 -0.44 2.19
CA PHE A 201 -20.28 0.73 1.88
C PHE A 201 -21.05 0.61 0.57
N LEU A 202 -20.55 -0.18 -0.37
CA LEU A 202 -21.12 -0.30 -1.71
C LEU A 202 -21.10 -1.76 -2.17
N SER A 203 -22.06 -2.09 -3.05
CA SER A 203 -22.17 -3.40 -3.70
C SER A 203 -22.29 -3.26 -5.21
N GLY A 204 -22.05 -4.34 -5.93
CA GLY A 204 -22.22 -4.41 -7.37
C GLY A 204 -21.39 -3.40 -8.18
N THR A 205 -21.98 -2.80 -9.19
CA THR A 205 -21.29 -1.86 -10.11
C THR A 205 -20.83 -0.59 -9.42
N ALA A 206 -21.60 -0.07 -8.44
CA ALA A 206 -21.21 1.11 -7.68
C ALA A 206 -19.97 0.87 -6.82
N ALA A 207 -19.78 -0.34 -6.27
CA ALA A 207 -18.57 -0.70 -5.53
C ALA A 207 -17.34 -0.68 -6.44
N ALA A 208 -17.42 -1.29 -7.62
CA ALA A 208 -16.31 -1.30 -8.58
C ALA A 208 -15.92 0.11 -9.02
N THR A 209 -16.92 0.94 -9.36
CA THR A 209 -16.71 2.34 -9.78
C THR A 209 -16.12 3.19 -8.66
N GLY A 210 -16.70 3.09 -7.46
CA GLY A 210 -16.22 3.84 -6.30
C GLY A 210 -14.80 3.46 -5.92
N PHE A 211 -14.49 2.16 -5.94
CA PHE A 211 -13.14 1.68 -5.70
C PHE A 211 -12.13 2.19 -6.75
N ALA A 212 -12.48 2.12 -8.04
CA ALA A 212 -11.65 2.64 -9.12
C ALA A 212 -11.38 4.14 -8.96
N LEU A 213 -12.41 4.93 -8.59
CA LEU A 213 -12.26 6.36 -8.31
C LEU A 213 -11.33 6.61 -7.12
N ALA A 214 -11.55 5.92 -6.00
CA ALA A 214 -10.70 6.07 -4.82
C ALA A 214 -9.23 5.74 -5.13
N CYS A 215 -8.97 4.69 -5.90
CA CYS A 215 -7.62 4.33 -6.35
C CYS A 215 -7.04 5.36 -7.33
N SER A 216 -7.86 5.90 -8.23
CA SER A 216 -7.41 6.94 -9.19
C SER A 216 -6.98 8.22 -8.47
N ILE A 217 -7.78 8.70 -7.51
CA ILE A 217 -7.43 9.84 -6.66
C ILE A 217 -6.13 9.56 -5.91
N ALA A 218 -6.02 8.37 -5.33
CA ALA A 218 -4.86 7.99 -4.54
C ALA A 218 -3.55 7.93 -5.36
N ASN A 219 -3.61 7.51 -6.61
CA ASN A 219 -2.43 7.43 -7.48
C ASN A 219 -1.83 8.82 -7.83
N LEU A 220 -2.60 9.90 -7.75
CA LEU A 220 -2.07 11.25 -7.87
C LEU A 220 -1.02 11.57 -6.78
N ALA A 221 -1.04 10.83 -5.68
CA ALA A 221 -0.05 10.94 -4.62
C ALA A 221 1.39 10.70 -5.10
N GLY A 222 1.59 9.88 -6.14
CA GLY A 222 2.91 9.63 -6.71
C GLY A 222 3.56 10.91 -7.28
N LEU A 223 2.79 11.73 -7.99
CA LEU A 223 3.24 13.02 -8.48
C LEU A 223 3.48 14.00 -7.33
N VAL A 224 2.49 14.13 -6.45
CA VAL A 224 2.53 15.11 -5.34
C VAL A 224 3.65 14.79 -4.36
N SER A 225 3.85 13.52 -3.99
CA SER A 225 4.87 13.08 -3.06
C SER A 225 6.28 13.46 -3.52
N ASN A 226 6.64 13.09 -4.74
CA ASN A 226 7.98 13.37 -5.27
C ASN A 226 8.22 14.87 -5.47
N THR A 227 7.20 15.62 -5.91
CA THR A 227 7.27 17.07 -6.04
C THR A 227 7.48 17.74 -4.70
N LEU A 228 6.76 17.33 -3.65
CA LEU A 228 6.89 17.88 -2.29
C LEU A 228 8.29 17.64 -1.72
N VAL A 229 8.84 16.42 -1.86
CA VAL A 229 10.21 16.14 -1.37
C VAL A 229 11.24 16.94 -2.16
N GLY A 230 11.12 17.00 -3.50
CA GLY A 230 12.01 17.81 -4.33
C GLY A 230 11.96 19.30 -3.94
N TYR A 231 10.78 19.84 -3.68
CA TYR A 231 10.61 21.22 -3.24
C TYR A 231 11.17 21.48 -1.84
N ALA A 232 10.98 20.52 -0.90
CA ALA A 232 11.59 20.59 0.43
C ALA A 232 13.11 20.66 0.35
N ILE A 233 13.73 19.85 -0.52
CA ILE A 233 15.19 19.88 -0.74
C ILE A 233 15.64 21.23 -1.31
N GLN A 234 14.90 21.82 -2.25
CA GLN A 234 15.24 23.14 -2.81
C GLN A 234 15.17 24.25 -1.75
N LEU A 235 14.19 24.22 -0.85
CA LEU A 235 13.98 25.25 0.18
C LEU A 235 14.92 25.10 1.39
N THR A 236 15.13 23.87 1.85
CA THR A 236 15.80 23.61 3.14
C THR A 236 17.15 22.92 3.00
N GLY A 237 17.50 22.47 1.80
CA GLY A 237 18.66 21.61 1.54
C GLY A 237 18.48 20.17 2.03
N LYS A 238 17.30 19.82 2.60
CA LYS A 238 17.02 18.53 3.23
C LYS A 238 15.68 17.97 2.83
N PRO A 239 15.55 16.64 2.61
CA PRO A 239 14.29 16.01 2.24
C PRO A 239 13.28 15.88 3.40
N GLU A 240 13.75 15.99 4.66
CA GLU A 240 12.94 15.75 5.87
C GLU A 240 11.76 16.72 6.02
N GLY A 241 11.86 17.92 5.46
CA GLY A 241 10.78 18.92 5.50
C GLY A 241 9.45 18.43 4.90
N ALA A 242 9.51 17.54 3.88
CA ALA A 242 8.32 16.96 3.30
C ALA A 242 7.62 15.96 4.23
N LEU A 243 8.35 15.31 5.14
CA LEU A 243 7.80 14.31 6.06
C LEU A 243 6.78 14.92 7.03
N MET A 244 6.92 16.22 7.36
CA MET A 244 5.91 16.94 8.15
C MET A 244 4.56 17.01 7.44
N VAL A 245 4.57 17.28 6.14
CA VAL A 245 3.34 17.35 5.34
C VAL A 245 2.67 15.97 5.35
N PHE A 246 3.43 14.90 5.20
CA PHE A 246 2.90 13.53 5.23
C PHE A 246 2.33 13.17 6.61
N ALA A 247 3.01 13.57 7.69
CA ALA A 247 2.52 13.39 9.05
C ALA A 247 1.17 14.08 9.27
N VAL A 248 1.04 15.32 8.81
CA VAL A 248 -0.21 16.10 8.89
C VAL A 248 -1.32 15.42 8.06
N CYS A 249 -1.01 14.94 6.84
CA CYS A 249 -1.98 14.20 6.02
C CYS A 249 -2.51 12.95 6.75
N TRP A 250 -1.67 12.23 7.50
CA TRP A 250 -2.12 11.08 8.28
C TRP A 250 -2.98 11.45 9.48
N VAL A 251 -2.70 12.57 10.15
CA VAL A 251 -3.60 13.09 11.19
C VAL A 251 -4.98 13.39 10.60
N PHE A 252 -5.05 14.05 9.45
CA PHE A 252 -6.33 14.28 8.75
C PHE A 252 -7.01 12.97 8.35
N SER A 253 -6.25 11.97 7.90
CA SER A 253 -6.80 10.65 7.59
C SER A 253 -7.39 9.95 8.80
N CYS A 254 -6.79 10.10 9.99
CA CYS A 254 -7.37 9.61 11.23
C CYS A 254 -8.73 10.27 11.53
N LEU A 255 -8.84 11.58 11.35
CA LEU A 255 -10.10 12.29 11.54
C LEU A 255 -11.16 11.83 10.54
N ILE A 256 -10.79 11.64 9.27
CA ILE A 256 -11.68 11.11 8.24
C ILE A 256 -12.13 9.68 8.59
N LEU A 257 -11.20 8.79 9.01
CA LEU A 257 -11.52 7.42 9.44
C LEU A 257 -12.51 7.40 10.60
N LEU A 258 -12.35 8.30 11.56
CA LEU A 258 -13.27 8.42 12.69
C LEU A 258 -14.65 8.93 12.28
N SER A 259 -14.75 9.66 11.17
CA SER A 259 -16.01 10.18 10.61
C SER A 259 -16.75 9.18 9.70
N LEU A 260 -16.15 8.03 9.35
CA LEU A 260 -16.81 7.00 8.59
C LEU A 260 -17.86 6.27 9.46
N PRO A 261 -18.96 5.78 8.89
CA PRO A 261 -19.91 4.95 9.62
C PRO A 261 -19.23 3.66 10.13
N LYS A 262 -19.76 3.13 11.26
CA LYS A 262 -19.23 1.89 11.86
C LYS A 262 -19.69 0.68 11.08
#